data_31b54bbbdb7cf89c9d7cbc24326ef73b
#
_entry.id   31b54bbbdb7cf89c9d7cbc24326ef73b
#
_cell.length_a   1.000
_cell.length_b   1.000
_cell.length_c   1.000
_cell.angle_alpha   90.00
_cell.angle_beta   90.00
_cell.angle_gamma   90.00
#
_symmetry.space_group_name_H-M   'P 1'
#
loop_
_entity.id
_entity.type
_entity.pdbx_description
1 polymer ?
#
loop_
_entity_poly.entity_id
_entity_poly.type
_entity_poly.pdbx_seq_one_letter_code
_entity_poly.pdbx_strand_id
1 'polypeptide(L)'
;SEISVRIRKTAANTEMLLWDEGIGIFRKIQSELNLLDERHAILELSKGKLTTDPARHTGEGIFFSSRMFDDFDILSGGVYFSHKFGDKEDWILEREQSRNGTTVWMALHNHTARTTRKIFDQYSSGENYGFNKTVVPVKLAQYGNDKLISRSQAKRLLARVELFKTVIFDFAGIDT
;
A
#
# COMPACT_ATOMS: atom_id res chain seq x y z
N SER A 1 -10.96 14.41 -12.98
CA SER A 1 -11.50 14.63 -11.63
C SER A 1 -10.65 15.66 -10.91
N GLU A 2 -11.31 16.51 -10.15
CA GLU A 2 -10.66 17.47 -9.28
C GLU A 2 -10.08 16.75 -8.06
N ILE A 3 -8.88 17.16 -7.63
CA ILE A 3 -8.25 16.65 -6.41
C ILE A 3 -8.23 17.79 -5.41
N SER A 4 -8.73 17.53 -4.21
CA SER A 4 -8.68 18.46 -3.08
C SER A 4 -7.59 18.04 -2.11
N VAL A 5 -6.88 19.04 -1.56
CA VAL A 5 -5.78 18.83 -0.63
C VAL A 5 -5.97 19.72 0.58
N ARG A 6 -5.84 19.15 1.78
CA ARG A 6 -5.81 19.88 3.05
C ARG A 6 -4.55 19.51 3.81
N ILE A 7 -3.81 20.50 4.26
CA ILE A 7 -2.62 20.32 5.09
C ILE A 7 -2.86 21.03 6.42
N ARG A 8 -2.59 20.33 7.53
CA ARG A 8 -2.66 20.85 8.88
C ARG A 8 -1.33 20.61 9.58
N LYS A 9 -0.72 21.66 10.08
CA LYS A 9 0.51 21.57 10.88
C LYS A 9 0.20 21.90 12.34
N THR A 10 0.64 21.05 13.23
CA THR A 10 0.58 21.22 14.68
C THR A 10 1.99 21.32 15.26
N ALA A 11 2.12 21.49 16.58
CA ALA A 11 3.42 21.42 17.25
C ALA A 11 4.04 20.00 17.17
N ALA A 12 3.24 18.97 17.11
CA ALA A 12 3.67 17.56 17.14
C ALA A 12 3.84 16.95 15.75
N ASN A 13 2.93 17.22 14.81
CA ASN A 13 2.87 16.56 13.52
C ASN A 13 2.40 17.48 12.40
N THR A 14 2.58 16.99 11.18
CA THR A 14 1.98 17.53 9.97
C THR A 14 1.06 16.46 9.39
N GLU A 15 -0.21 16.81 9.20
CA GLU A 15 -1.26 15.95 8.64
C GLU A 15 -1.60 16.41 7.23
N MET A 16 -1.80 15.47 6.32
CA MET A 16 -2.24 15.74 4.95
C MET A 16 -3.46 14.87 4.64
N LEU A 17 -4.46 15.49 4.06
CA LEU A 17 -5.66 14.83 3.56
C LEU A 17 -5.81 15.19 2.09
N LEU A 18 -5.84 14.16 1.24
CA LEU A 18 -6.08 14.28 -0.20
C LEU A 18 -7.34 13.50 -0.52
N TRP A 19 -8.23 14.07 -1.34
CA TRP A 19 -9.41 13.32 -1.79
C TRP A 19 -9.87 13.74 -3.19
N ASP A 20 -10.48 12.81 -3.86
CA ASP A 20 -11.13 12.97 -5.15
C ASP A 20 -12.51 12.28 -5.16
N GLU A 21 -13.30 12.56 -6.18
CA GLU A 21 -14.60 11.92 -6.43
C GLU A 21 -14.57 11.02 -7.69
N GLY A 22 -13.40 10.47 -8.00
CA GLY A 22 -13.22 9.56 -9.14
C GLY A 22 -13.82 8.17 -8.89
N ILE A 23 -13.38 7.21 -9.69
CA ILE A 23 -13.86 5.81 -9.58
C ILE A 23 -13.31 5.07 -8.36
N GLY A 24 -12.30 5.62 -7.70
CA GLY A 24 -11.59 4.99 -6.57
C GLY A 24 -10.38 4.18 -7.01
N ILE A 25 -9.28 4.31 -6.22
CA ILE A 25 -7.99 3.71 -6.58
C ILE A 25 -8.06 2.18 -6.61
N PHE A 26 -8.69 1.54 -5.62
CA PHE A 26 -8.74 0.08 -5.55
C PHE A 26 -9.57 -0.52 -6.68
N ARG A 27 -10.70 0.11 -7.02
CA ARG A 27 -11.53 -0.30 -8.16
C ARG A 27 -10.80 -0.10 -9.49
N LYS A 28 -10.06 0.99 -9.65
CA LYS A 28 -9.23 1.22 -10.84
C LYS A 28 -8.19 0.13 -11.00
N ILE A 29 -7.43 -0.18 -9.95
CA ILE A 29 -6.41 -1.23 -9.96
C ILE A 29 -7.04 -2.60 -10.22
N GLN A 30 -8.15 -2.91 -9.55
CA GLN A 30 -8.89 -4.15 -9.75
C GLN A 30 -9.26 -4.34 -11.23
N SER A 31 -9.83 -3.31 -11.85
CA SER A 31 -10.25 -3.34 -13.25
C SER A 31 -9.07 -3.49 -14.22
N GLU A 32 -8.02 -2.70 -14.04
CA GLU A 32 -6.86 -2.69 -14.95
C GLU A 32 -6.03 -3.99 -14.89
N LEU A 33 -5.93 -4.59 -13.72
CA LEU A 33 -5.19 -5.84 -13.52
C LEU A 33 -6.10 -7.08 -13.53
N ASN A 34 -7.40 -6.91 -13.78
CA ASN A 34 -8.38 -7.98 -13.75
C ASN A 34 -8.32 -8.81 -12.46
N LEU A 35 -8.29 -8.13 -11.31
CA LEU A 35 -8.21 -8.75 -10.00
C LEU A 35 -9.59 -9.22 -9.52
N LEU A 36 -9.59 -10.15 -8.57
CA LEU A 36 -10.82 -10.74 -8.03
C LEU A 36 -11.69 -9.70 -7.31
N ASP A 37 -11.06 -8.82 -6.52
CA ASP A 37 -11.73 -7.82 -5.69
C ASP A 37 -10.81 -6.63 -5.37
N GLU A 38 -11.38 -5.61 -4.71
CA GLU A 38 -10.65 -4.39 -4.30
C GLU A 38 -9.58 -4.67 -3.22
N ARG A 39 -9.74 -5.71 -2.37
CA ARG A 39 -8.72 -6.10 -1.38
C ARG A 39 -7.46 -6.62 -2.06
N HIS A 40 -7.61 -7.35 -3.14
CA HIS A 40 -6.47 -7.82 -3.92
C HIS A 40 -5.65 -6.65 -4.47
N ALA A 41 -6.29 -5.52 -4.78
CA ALA A 41 -5.59 -4.30 -5.18
C ALA A 41 -4.65 -3.77 -4.07
N ILE A 42 -5.02 -3.91 -2.80
CA ILE A 42 -4.17 -3.52 -1.67
C ILE A 42 -2.91 -4.39 -1.60
N LEU A 43 -3.05 -5.71 -1.74
CA LEU A 43 -1.89 -6.62 -1.79
C LEU A 43 -0.94 -6.22 -2.92
N GLU A 44 -1.46 -5.90 -4.09
CA GLU A 44 -0.64 -5.46 -5.23
C GLU A 44 0.05 -4.10 -4.96
N LEU A 45 -0.64 -3.15 -4.33
CA LEU A 45 -0.04 -1.87 -3.89
C LEU A 45 1.07 -2.08 -2.85
N SER A 46 0.89 -2.99 -1.91
CA SER A 46 1.85 -3.25 -0.84
C SER A 46 3.16 -3.84 -1.35
N LYS A 47 3.15 -4.53 -2.49
CA LYS A 47 4.36 -5.03 -3.16
C LYS A 47 5.18 -3.90 -3.79
N GLY A 48 4.53 -2.82 -4.23
CA GLY A 48 5.16 -1.73 -4.97
C GLY A 48 5.27 -1.98 -6.47
N LYS A 49 5.87 -1.03 -7.20
CA LYS A 49 5.96 -1.02 -8.67
C LYS A 49 4.62 -1.21 -9.37
N LEU A 50 3.54 -0.79 -8.73
CA LEU A 50 2.21 -0.88 -9.29
C LEU A 50 1.85 0.42 -9.99
N THR A 51 1.65 0.34 -11.29
CA THR A 51 1.13 1.45 -12.08
C THR A 51 0.17 0.96 -13.14
N THR A 52 -0.86 1.73 -13.39
CA THR A 52 -1.80 1.56 -14.51
C THR A 52 -1.37 2.41 -15.73
N ASP A 53 -0.31 3.22 -15.59
CA ASP A 53 0.28 4.02 -16.65
C ASP A 53 1.82 3.96 -16.58
N PRO A 54 2.45 2.87 -17.07
CA PRO A 54 3.89 2.67 -16.97
C PRO A 54 4.70 3.65 -17.83
N ALA A 55 4.07 4.33 -18.77
CA ALA A 55 4.74 5.35 -19.60
C ALA A 55 5.03 6.64 -18.81
N ARG A 56 4.27 6.92 -17.75
CA ARG A 56 4.37 8.16 -16.97
C ARG A 56 4.75 7.94 -15.51
N HIS A 57 4.56 6.73 -14.97
CA HIS A 57 4.71 6.45 -13.55
C HIS A 57 5.46 5.15 -13.30
N THR A 58 6.38 5.16 -12.35
CA THR A 58 7.14 3.95 -11.93
C THR A 58 6.34 3.06 -10.98
N GLY A 59 5.21 3.53 -10.44
CA GLY A 59 4.43 2.80 -9.46
C GLY A 59 5.04 2.76 -8.05
N GLU A 60 5.96 3.66 -7.76
CA GLU A 60 6.71 3.69 -6.50
C GLU A 60 6.12 4.66 -5.48
N GLY A 61 5.35 5.67 -5.93
CA GLY A 61 4.89 6.78 -5.11
C GLY A 61 4.11 6.34 -3.87
N ILE A 62 3.05 5.56 -4.03
CA ILE A 62 2.22 5.09 -2.90
C ILE A 62 3.03 4.18 -1.98
N PHE A 63 3.85 3.29 -2.56
CA PHE A 63 4.69 2.37 -1.80
C PHE A 63 5.63 3.13 -0.85
N PHE A 64 6.39 4.10 -1.35
CA PHE A 64 7.34 4.85 -0.51
C PHE A 64 6.64 5.85 0.41
N SER A 65 5.55 6.48 -0.02
CA SER A 65 4.75 7.36 0.84
C SER A 65 4.22 6.62 2.07
N SER A 66 3.63 5.43 1.88
CA SER A 66 3.11 4.66 3.02
C SER A 66 4.19 4.33 4.06
N ARG A 67 5.44 4.18 3.65
CA ARG A 67 6.56 3.84 4.54
C ARG A 67 7.30 5.06 5.11
N MET A 68 7.10 6.21 4.49
CA MET A 68 7.72 7.46 4.93
C MET A 68 6.92 8.13 6.05
N PHE A 69 5.59 8.05 6.01
CA PHE A 69 4.71 8.65 7.01
C PHE A 69 4.58 7.77 8.26
N ASP A 70 4.24 8.36 9.40
CA ASP A 70 3.97 7.63 10.64
C ASP A 70 2.65 6.89 10.55
N ASP A 71 1.65 7.55 9.98
CA ASP A 71 0.35 6.97 9.64
C ASP A 71 0.05 7.24 8.17
N PHE A 72 -0.45 6.23 7.49
CA PHE A 72 -0.83 6.30 6.08
C PHE A 72 -2.08 5.47 5.83
N ASP A 73 -3.17 6.14 5.51
CA ASP A 73 -4.47 5.53 5.32
C ASP A 73 -5.01 5.80 3.92
N ILE A 74 -5.64 4.80 3.31
CA ILE A 74 -6.41 4.95 2.08
C ILE A 74 -7.82 4.44 2.31
N LEU A 75 -8.82 5.28 2.04
CA LEU A 75 -10.21 4.91 1.96
C LEU A 75 -10.68 5.08 0.53
N SER A 76 -11.12 3.99 -0.10
CA SER A 76 -11.62 4.03 -1.48
C SER A 76 -12.63 2.91 -1.69
N GLY A 77 -13.74 3.22 -2.35
CA GLY A 77 -14.82 2.26 -2.50
C GLY A 77 -15.37 1.81 -1.15
N GLY A 78 -15.45 0.51 -0.96
CA GLY A 78 -15.84 -0.15 0.30
C GLY A 78 -14.65 -0.57 1.15
N VAL A 79 -13.42 -0.19 0.83
CA VAL A 79 -12.23 -0.72 1.49
C VAL A 79 -11.41 0.38 2.12
N TYR A 80 -10.97 0.15 3.36
CA TYR A 80 -10.04 0.98 4.12
C TYR A 80 -8.75 0.19 4.33
N PHE A 81 -7.63 0.80 3.99
CA PHE A 81 -6.28 0.31 4.21
C PHE A 81 -5.53 1.26 5.12
N SER A 82 -4.83 0.73 6.12
CA SER A 82 -4.00 1.49 7.05
C SER A 82 -2.63 0.85 7.22
N HIS A 83 -1.61 1.67 7.10
CA HIS A 83 -0.23 1.32 7.42
C HIS A 83 0.29 2.28 8.48
N LYS A 84 0.84 1.75 9.59
CA LYS A 84 1.46 2.54 10.65
C LYS A 84 2.93 2.17 10.79
N PHE A 85 3.77 3.17 10.81
CA PHE A 85 5.20 2.95 10.99
C PHE A 85 5.51 2.33 12.35
N GLY A 86 6.20 1.19 12.32
CA GLY A 86 6.55 0.44 13.53
C GLY A 86 5.52 -0.60 13.96
N ASP A 87 4.31 -0.59 13.40
CA ASP A 87 3.37 -1.68 13.59
C ASP A 87 3.80 -2.91 12.81
N LYS A 88 3.49 -4.09 13.37
CA LYS A 88 3.84 -5.37 12.74
C LYS A 88 2.92 -5.72 11.58
N GLU A 89 1.75 -5.13 11.53
CA GLU A 89 0.68 -5.52 10.62
C GLU A 89 -0.01 -4.31 10.00
N ASP A 90 -0.30 -4.43 8.72
CA ASP A 90 -1.21 -3.53 8.02
C ASP A 90 -2.66 -3.93 8.29
N TRP A 91 -3.56 -2.95 8.29
CA TRP A 91 -4.99 -3.17 8.52
C TRP A 91 -5.80 -3.01 7.25
N ILE A 92 -6.70 -3.95 7.01
CA ILE A 92 -7.71 -3.86 5.96
C ILE A 92 -9.08 -4.03 6.61
N LEU A 93 -9.97 -3.07 6.39
CA LEU A 93 -11.35 -3.14 6.82
C LEU A 93 -12.27 -2.99 5.61
N GLU A 94 -13.30 -3.81 5.56
CA GLU A 94 -14.38 -3.70 4.57
C GLU A 94 -15.55 -2.94 5.20
N ARG A 95 -16.17 -2.07 4.41
CA ARG A 95 -17.35 -1.28 4.80
C ARG A 95 -18.53 -1.70 3.94
N GLU A 96 -19.69 -1.80 4.55
CA GLU A 96 -20.93 -2.10 3.83
C GLU A 96 -21.30 -1.02 2.81
N GLN A 97 -20.95 0.23 3.10
CA GLN A 97 -21.22 1.36 2.21
C GLN A 97 -19.99 1.69 1.38
N SER A 98 -20.11 1.47 0.07
CA SER A 98 -19.13 1.92 -0.92
C SER A 98 -19.42 3.36 -1.34
N ARG A 99 -18.37 4.19 -1.43
CA ARG A 99 -18.43 5.54 -1.99
C ARG A 99 -17.47 5.65 -3.17
N ASN A 100 -17.80 6.52 -4.11
CA ASN A 100 -16.87 6.85 -5.18
C ASN A 100 -15.70 7.67 -4.65
N GLY A 101 -14.58 7.63 -5.40
CA GLY A 101 -13.40 8.41 -5.09
C GLY A 101 -12.39 7.70 -4.18
N THR A 102 -11.34 8.45 -3.90
CA THR A 102 -10.25 8.03 -3.02
C THR A 102 -9.98 9.12 -2.00
N THR A 103 -9.82 8.74 -0.76
CA THR A 103 -9.32 9.61 0.31
C THR A 103 -8.02 9.02 0.83
N VAL A 104 -6.96 9.81 0.85
CA VAL A 104 -5.66 9.45 1.45
C VAL A 104 -5.40 10.39 2.61
N TRP A 105 -5.20 9.84 3.78
CA TRP A 105 -4.77 10.57 4.96
C TRP A 105 -3.39 10.12 5.38
N MET A 106 -2.54 11.08 5.71
CA MET A 106 -1.15 10.84 6.11
C MET A 106 -0.78 11.75 7.27
N ALA A 107 -0.01 11.23 8.21
CA ALA A 107 0.58 12.02 9.30
C ALA A 107 2.08 11.75 9.42
N LEU A 108 2.83 12.82 9.70
CA LEU A 108 4.27 12.75 9.91
C LEU A 108 4.63 13.55 11.16
N HIS A 109 5.30 12.94 12.13
CA HIS A 109 5.82 13.63 13.30
C HIS A 109 6.92 14.64 12.90
N ASN A 110 6.86 15.85 13.45
CA ASN A 110 7.79 16.93 13.11
C ASN A 110 9.26 16.61 13.47
N HIS A 111 9.48 15.66 14.37
CA HIS A 111 10.81 15.23 14.83
C HIS A 111 11.19 13.82 14.38
N THR A 112 10.62 13.35 13.25
CA THR A 112 10.99 12.04 12.72
C THR A 112 12.47 11.99 12.32
N ALA A 113 13.15 10.91 12.67
CA ALA A 113 14.53 10.64 12.23
C ALA A 113 14.60 9.89 10.89
N ARG A 114 13.42 9.56 10.30
CA ARG A 114 13.34 8.95 8.98
C ARG A 114 13.75 9.96 7.91
N THR A 115 14.44 9.47 6.91
CA THR A 115 14.71 10.21 5.69
C THR A 115 14.30 9.35 4.50
N THR A 116 13.96 9.99 3.40
CA THR A 116 13.63 9.28 2.15
C THR A 116 14.74 8.32 1.76
N ARG A 117 16.00 8.72 1.91
CA ARG A 117 17.16 7.88 1.62
C ARG A 117 17.17 6.61 2.47
N LYS A 118 16.99 6.72 3.81
CA LYS A 118 16.97 5.55 4.71
C LYS A 118 15.86 4.57 4.33
N ILE A 119 14.69 5.08 3.93
CA ILE A 119 13.59 4.23 3.48
C ILE A 119 13.95 3.57 2.15
N PHE A 120 14.47 4.31 1.17
CA PHE A 120 14.90 3.76 -0.12
C PHE A 120 15.95 2.65 0.04
N ASP A 121 16.97 2.87 0.90
CA ASP A 121 18.05 1.92 1.13
C ASP A 121 17.55 0.57 1.67
N GLN A 122 16.40 0.53 2.37
CA GLN A 122 15.80 -0.71 2.84
C GLN A 122 15.24 -1.58 1.70
N TYR A 123 14.85 -0.96 0.58
CA TYR A 123 14.21 -1.61 -0.57
C TYR A 123 15.07 -1.60 -1.83
N SER A 124 16.30 -1.14 -1.72
CA SER A 124 17.31 -1.22 -2.76
C SER A 124 18.32 -2.31 -2.42
N SER A 125 18.87 -2.96 -3.44
CA SER A 125 19.99 -3.91 -3.28
C SER A 125 20.97 -3.72 -4.42
N GLY A 126 22.27 -3.69 -4.11
CA GLY A 126 23.35 -3.55 -5.07
C GLY A 126 23.72 -2.11 -5.42
N GLU A 127 24.69 -1.95 -6.33
CA GLU A 127 25.32 -0.67 -6.66
C GLU A 127 24.42 0.36 -7.38
N ASN A 128 23.30 -0.07 -7.93
CA ASN A 128 22.46 0.75 -8.80
C ASN A 128 21.30 1.47 -8.13
N TYR A 129 21.18 1.48 -6.79
CA TYR A 129 20.15 2.18 -6.02
C TYR A 129 18.70 2.04 -6.55
N GLY A 130 18.42 0.98 -7.31
CA GLY A 130 17.08 0.75 -7.84
C GLY A 130 16.15 0.09 -6.81
N PHE A 131 14.87 0.39 -6.86
CA PHE A 131 13.84 -0.32 -6.11
C PHE A 131 13.71 -1.75 -6.62
N ASN A 132 14.42 -2.69 -6.01
CA ASN A 132 14.54 -4.07 -6.48
C ASN A 132 14.31 -5.12 -5.38
N LYS A 133 13.93 -4.67 -4.18
CA LYS A 133 13.58 -5.52 -3.03
C LYS A 133 12.21 -5.14 -2.52
N THR A 134 11.37 -6.12 -2.21
CA THR A 134 10.07 -5.90 -1.58
C THR A 134 9.83 -6.84 -0.42
N VAL A 135 8.99 -6.41 0.52
CA VAL A 135 8.45 -7.22 1.61
C VAL A 135 6.95 -7.34 1.39
N VAL A 136 6.47 -8.56 1.26
CA VAL A 136 5.06 -8.88 0.98
C VAL A 136 4.41 -9.42 2.25
N PRO A 137 3.52 -8.66 2.90
CA PRO A 137 2.77 -9.16 4.05
C PRO A 137 1.80 -10.25 3.61
N VAL A 138 2.08 -11.49 4.02
CA VAL A 138 1.27 -12.66 3.62
C VAL A 138 -0.16 -12.54 4.13
N LYS A 139 -0.35 -11.91 5.28
CA LYS A 139 -1.67 -11.63 5.89
C LYS A 139 -2.62 -10.87 4.95
N LEU A 140 -2.11 -10.00 4.10
CA LEU A 140 -2.95 -9.26 3.13
C LEU A 140 -3.60 -10.16 2.08
N ALA A 141 -3.11 -11.39 1.90
CA ALA A 141 -3.71 -12.38 1.00
C ALA A 141 -4.78 -13.26 1.68
N GLN A 142 -4.95 -13.16 3.01
CA GLN A 142 -5.98 -13.90 3.74
C GLN A 142 -7.35 -13.26 3.53
N TYR A 143 -8.38 -14.12 3.50
CA TYR A 143 -9.79 -13.73 3.48
C TYR A 143 -10.47 -14.18 4.77
N GLY A 144 -11.06 -13.23 5.48
CA GLY A 144 -11.77 -13.52 6.73
C GLY A 144 -10.86 -14.19 7.76
N ASN A 145 -11.40 -15.24 8.42
CA ASN A 145 -10.69 -16.02 9.43
C ASN A 145 -10.02 -17.30 8.88
N ASP A 146 -9.81 -17.37 7.57
CA ASP A 146 -9.16 -18.53 6.96
C ASP A 146 -7.73 -18.68 7.50
N LYS A 147 -7.47 -19.78 8.21
CA LYS A 147 -6.17 -20.06 8.82
C LYS A 147 -5.10 -20.49 7.81
N LEU A 148 -5.51 -20.97 6.66
CA LEU A 148 -4.58 -21.54 5.68
C LEU A 148 -4.66 -20.78 4.36
N ILE A 149 -3.48 -20.52 3.81
CA ILE A 149 -3.35 -19.94 2.47
C ILE A 149 -3.75 -21.00 1.44
N SER A 150 -4.82 -20.71 0.72
CA SER A 150 -5.25 -21.54 -0.39
C SER A 150 -4.29 -21.41 -1.57
N ARG A 151 -4.35 -22.37 -2.52
CA ARG A 151 -3.56 -22.31 -3.75
C ARG A 151 -3.82 -21.01 -4.53
N SER A 152 -5.03 -20.48 -4.50
CA SER A 152 -5.37 -19.20 -5.14
C SER A 152 -4.74 -18.00 -4.42
N GLN A 153 -4.69 -18.00 -3.09
CA GLN A 153 -4.00 -16.97 -2.30
C GLN A 153 -2.48 -17.00 -2.54
N ALA A 154 -1.88 -18.19 -2.60
CA ALA A 154 -0.48 -18.35 -2.93
C ALA A 154 -0.16 -17.79 -4.33
N LYS A 155 -1.00 -18.03 -5.34
CA LYS A 155 -0.83 -17.45 -6.67
C LYS A 155 -0.86 -15.91 -6.64
N ARG A 156 -1.72 -15.31 -5.81
CA ARG A 156 -1.78 -13.84 -5.65
C ARG A 156 -0.51 -13.29 -5.01
N LEU A 157 0.01 -13.96 -3.98
CA LEU A 157 1.28 -13.58 -3.35
C LEU A 157 2.43 -13.59 -4.37
N LEU A 158 2.47 -14.60 -5.24
CA LEU A 158 3.50 -14.77 -6.25
C LEU A 158 3.31 -13.89 -7.50
N ALA A 159 2.15 -13.26 -7.67
CA ALA A 159 1.92 -12.37 -8.82
C ALA A 159 2.89 -11.17 -8.78
N ARG A 160 3.51 -10.85 -9.93
CA ARG A 160 4.41 -9.71 -10.11
C ARG A 160 5.68 -9.71 -9.26
N VAL A 161 6.02 -10.83 -8.59
CA VAL A 161 7.28 -10.92 -7.82
C VAL A 161 8.52 -10.91 -8.71
N GLU A 162 8.39 -11.27 -9.96
CA GLU A 162 9.45 -11.23 -10.97
C GLU A 162 9.98 -9.81 -11.27
N LEU A 163 9.25 -8.78 -10.87
CA LEU A 163 9.67 -7.38 -10.98
C LEU A 163 10.77 -7.01 -9.96
N PHE A 164 11.04 -7.89 -9.00
CA PHE A 164 12.00 -7.64 -7.93
C PHE A 164 13.13 -8.68 -7.96
N LYS A 165 14.33 -8.27 -7.58
CA LYS A 165 15.47 -9.18 -7.38
C LYS A 165 15.38 -9.96 -6.08
N THR A 166 14.81 -9.33 -5.05
CA THR A 166 14.64 -9.90 -3.72
C THR A 166 13.21 -9.71 -3.26
N VAL A 167 12.56 -10.81 -2.89
CA VAL A 167 11.20 -10.80 -2.32
C VAL A 167 11.24 -11.47 -0.97
N ILE A 168 10.76 -10.80 0.05
CA ILE A 168 10.62 -11.32 1.40
C ILE A 168 9.12 -11.49 1.66
N PHE A 169 8.69 -12.71 1.95
CA PHE A 169 7.34 -12.96 2.42
C PHE A 169 7.31 -12.87 3.94
N ASP A 170 6.56 -11.90 4.44
CA ASP A 170 6.40 -11.69 5.88
C ASP A 170 5.16 -12.43 6.37
N PHE A 171 5.38 -13.40 7.26
CA PHE A 171 4.33 -14.23 7.86
C PHE A 171 3.89 -13.72 9.24
N ALA A 172 4.25 -12.50 9.63
CA ALA A 172 3.75 -11.91 10.86
C ALA A 172 2.22 -11.88 10.87
N GLY A 173 1.63 -12.24 12.02
CA GLY A 173 0.18 -12.30 12.19
C GLY A 173 -0.53 -13.46 11.46
N ILE A 174 0.22 -14.47 10.98
CA ILE A 174 -0.33 -15.73 10.47
C ILE A 174 -0.29 -16.77 11.58
N ASP A 175 -1.47 -17.24 11.98
CA ASP A 175 -1.59 -18.35 12.89
C ASP A 175 -1.26 -19.66 12.15
N THR A 176 -0.33 -20.45 12.71
CA THR A 176 0.06 -21.79 12.20
C THR A 176 -0.79 -22.89 12.84
#